data_5671b937b21c51b3c4cc722635504bc8
#
_entry.id   5671b937b21c51b3c4cc722635504bc8
#
_cell.length_a   1.000
_cell.length_b   1.000
_cell.length_c   1.000
_cell.angle_alpha   90.00
_cell.angle_beta   90.00
_cell.angle_gamma   90.00
#
_symmetry.space_group_name_H-M   'P 1'
#
loop_
_entity.id
_entity.type
_entity.pdbx_description
1 polymer ?
#
loop_
_entity_poly.entity_id
_entity_poly.type
_entity_poly.pdbx_seq_one_letter_code
_entity_poly.pdbx_strand_id
1 'polypeptide(L)'
;EETAGEVELGAKRLEMQLAEQFILTVSEKGYGKRSSSFEYRVTGRGGKGIVAMVVNERNGKLIASFPVEDRDQIMLVTDGGQVIRVPVDAGPGNRIRIAGRSTQGVTVFNTDASEKVVSVERIGDDGEGEDAEAEGAAAPESPSEA
;
A
#
# COMPACT_ATOMS: atom_id res chain seq x y z
N GLU A 1 28.46 -30.14 10.05
CA GLU A 1 29.07 -29.08 10.92
C GLU A 1 29.04 -27.79 10.13
N GLU A 2 28.06 -26.89 10.44
CA GLU A 2 28.04 -25.56 9.89
C GLU A 2 29.24 -24.76 10.40
N THR A 3 29.94 -24.08 9.51
CA THR A 3 31.08 -23.26 9.90
C THR A 3 30.60 -22.00 10.63
N ALA A 4 31.42 -21.46 11.56
CA ALA A 4 31.09 -20.24 12.30
C ALA A 4 30.75 -19.07 11.36
N GLY A 5 31.35 -19.01 10.17
CA GLY A 5 31.05 -17.99 9.17
C GLY A 5 29.67 -18.14 8.53
N GLU A 6 29.20 -19.37 8.33
CA GLU A 6 27.85 -19.62 7.79
C GLU A 6 26.75 -19.25 8.79
N VAL A 7 27.00 -19.53 10.07
CA VAL A 7 26.08 -19.13 11.16
C VAL A 7 26.00 -17.60 11.29
N GLU A 8 27.12 -16.90 11.19
CA GLU A 8 27.17 -15.44 11.24
C GLU A 8 26.46 -14.79 10.05
N LEU A 9 26.68 -15.32 8.85
CA LEU A 9 25.96 -14.88 7.63
C LEU A 9 24.46 -15.14 7.72
N GLY A 10 24.06 -16.27 8.29
CA GLY A 10 22.66 -16.59 8.52
C GLY A 10 21.98 -15.64 9.49
N ALA A 11 22.64 -15.32 10.61
CA ALA A 11 22.13 -14.38 11.60
C ALA A 11 21.98 -12.97 11.02
N LYS A 12 22.97 -12.49 10.29
CA LYS A 12 22.92 -11.18 9.62
C LYS A 12 21.83 -11.11 8.55
N ARG A 13 21.66 -12.19 7.80
CA ARG A 13 20.60 -12.28 6.79
C ARG A 13 19.19 -12.20 7.43
N LEU A 14 19.00 -12.89 8.55
CA LEU A 14 17.76 -12.84 9.30
C LEU A 14 17.49 -11.45 9.86
N GLU A 15 18.51 -10.79 10.41
CA GLU A 15 18.41 -9.42 10.88
C GLU A 15 18.00 -8.45 9.76
N MET A 16 18.58 -8.58 8.58
CA MET A 16 18.22 -7.79 7.41
C MET A 16 16.77 -8.07 6.95
N GLN A 17 16.34 -9.33 6.98
CA GLN A 17 14.97 -9.68 6.63
C GLN A 17 13.94 -9.08 7.60
N LEU A 18 14.26 -9.06 8.89
CA LEU A 18 13.40 -8.46 9.92
C LEU A 18 13.35 -6.93 9.83
N ALA A 19 14.42 -6.32 9.34
CA ALA A 19 14.51 -4.87 9.14
C ALA A 19 13.94 -4.42 7.78
N GLU A 20 13.63 -5.35 6.87
CA GLU A 20 13.12 -5.03 5.54
C GLU A 20 11.74 -4.40 5.61
N GLN A 21 11.61 -3.25 4.97
CA GLN A 21 10.35 -2.56 4.77
C GLN A 21 9.96 -2.60 3.30
N PHE A 22 8.68 -2.51 3.02
CA PHE A 22 8.17 -2.44 1.66
C PHE A 22 7.58 -1.08 1.38
N ILE A 23 7.91 -0.55 0.22
CA ILE A 23 7.39 0.71 -0.30
C ILE A 23 6.31 0.40 -1.33
N LEU A 24 5.10 0.83 -1.04
CA LEU A 24 3.99 0.81 -2.00
C LEU A 24 4.17 1.97 -2.96
N THR A 25 3.98 1.71 -4.23
CA THR A 25 4.00 2.70 -5.29
C THR A 25 2.77 2.51 -6.16
N VAL A 26 1.98 3.56 -6.37
CA VAL A 26 0.72 3.52 -7.12
C VAL A 26 0.70 4.61 -8.17
N SER A 27 0.23 4.26 -9.37
CA SER A 27 0.06 5.18 -10.49
C SER A 27 -1.41 5.56 -10.72
N GLU A 28 -1.63 6.62 -11.49
CA GLU A 28 -2.97 7.19 -11.73
C GLU A 28 -3.96 6.25 -12.44
N LYS A 29 -3.47 5.26 -13.17
CA LYS A 29 -4.33 4.26 -13.85
C LYS A 29 -4.55 2.97 -13.05
N GLY A 30 -4.25 2.99 -11.75
CA GLY A 30 -4.52 1.88 -10.85
C GLY A 30 -3.46 0.78 -10.86
N TYR A 31 -2.29 1.03 -11.40
CA TYR A 31 -1.15 0.14 -11.32
C TYR A 31 -0.37 0.38 -10.03
N GLY A 32 0.11 -0.66 -9.43
CA GLY A 32 0.89 -0.56 -8.21
C GLY A 32 1.75 -1.78 -7.96
N LYS A 33 2.62 -1.64 -7.00
CA LYS A 33 3.53 -2.68 -6.54
C LYS A 33 4.07 -2.36 -5.16
N ARG A 34 4.60 -3.38 -4.51
CA ARG A 34 5.47 -3.23 -3.35
C ARG A 34 6.91 -3.48 -3.79
N SER A 35 7.84 -2.65 -3.37
CA SER A 35 9.27 -2.87 -3.60
C SER A 35 10.02 -2.83 -2.28
N SER A 36 11.05 -3.66 -2.14
CA SER A 36 11.90 -3.65 -0.95
C SER A 36 12.57 -2.31 -0.76
N SER A 37 12.60 -1.82 0.47
CA SER A 37 13.32 -0.59 0.84
C SER A 37 14.82 -0.69 0.56
N PHE A 38 15.38 -1.90 0.55
CA PHE A 38 16.79 -2.12 0.24
C PHE A 38 17.17 -1.83 -1.22
N GLU A 39 16.19 -1.77 -2.12
CA GLU A 39 16.42 -1.33 -3.50
C GLU A 39 16.61 0.19 -3.63
N TYR A 40 16.30 0.95 -2.58
CA TYR A 40 16.49 2.40 -2.51
C TYR A 40 17.77 2.73 -1.77
N ARG A 41 18.72 3.32 -2.48
CA ARG A 41 20.00 3.73 -1.89
C ARG A 41 19.84 4.99 -1.05
N VAL A 42 20.65 5.12 -0.01
CA VAL A 42 20.80 6.37 0.71
C VAL A 42 21.63 7.33 -0.14
N THR A 43 21.09 8.52 -0.39
CA THR A 43 21.73 9.55 -1.22
C THR A 43 21.83 10.86 -0.45
N GLY A 44 22.84 11.68 -0.82
CA GLY A 44 22.97 13.06 -0.32
C GLY A 44 21.98 14.01 -1.03
N ARG A 45 22.04 15.27 -0.64
CA ARG A 45 21.25 16.34 -1.26
C ARG A 45 21.74 16.65 -2.68
N GLY A 46 20.86 17.11 -3.53
CA GLY A 46 21.17 17.55 -4.89
C GLY A 46 21.41 16.44 -5.90
N GLY A 47 21.09 15.21 -5.55
CA GLY A 47 21.10 14.08 -6.47
C GLY A 47 19.93 14.10 -7.47
N LYS A 48 20.05 13.32 -8.54
CA LYS A 48 18.99 13.17 -9.56
C LYS A 48 17.84 12.27 -9.10
N GLY A 49 17.93 11.65 -7.92
CA GLY A 49 16.99 10.63 -7.47
C GLY A 49 17.19 9.28 -8.14
N ILE A 50 16.26 8.38 -7.88
CA ILE A 50 16.21 7.05 -8.50
C ILE A 50 14.78 6.73 -8.93
N VAL A 51 14.65 5.90 -9.97
CA VAL A 51 13.35 5.48 -10.47
C VAL A 51 12.66 4.57 -9.47
N ALA A 52 11.45 4.94 -9.04
CA ALA A 52 10.61 4.12 -8.18
C ALA A 52 9.64 3.23 -8.97
N MET A 53 9.23 3.66 -10.15
CA MET A 53 8.34 2.95 -11.05
C MET A 53 8.60 3.40 -12.48
N VAL A 54 8.56 2.48 -13.42
CA VAL A 54 8.54 2.85 -14.84
C VAL A 54 7.14 3.35 -15.17
N VAL A 55 7.03 4.61 -15.56
CA VAL A 55 5.78 5.25 -15.96
C VAL A 55 5.69 5.35 -17.49
N ASN A 56 4.52 5.06 -18.02
CA ASN A 56 4.21 5.11 -19.45
C ASN A 56 2.73 5.40 -19.66
N GLU A 57 2.24 5.37 -20.89
CA GLU A 57 0.82 5.62 -21.19
C GLU A 57 -0.11 4.57 -20.56
N ARG A 58 0.37 3.36 -20.35
CA ARG A 58 -0.41 2.25 -19.80
C ARG A 58 -0.74 2.46 -18.32
N ASN A 59 0.22 2.85 -17.50
CA ASN A 59 0.04 3.00 -16.05
C ASN A 59 -0.16 4.46 -15.61
N GLY A 60 0.22 5.43 -16.44
CA GLY A 60 0.10 6.85 -16.13
C GLY A 60 1.14 7.34 -15.13
N LYS A 61 0.94 8.53 -14.60
CA LYS A 61 1.86 9.18 -13.67
C LYS A 61 1.84 8.53 -12.29
N LEU A 62 2.95 8.60 -11.60
CA LEU A 62 3.06 8.22 -10.19
C LEU A 62 2.21 9.15 -9.33
N ILE A 63 1.34 8.58 -8.50
CA ILE A 63 0.45 9.33 -7.62
C ILE A 63 0.89 9.26 -6.16
N ALA A 64 1.30 8.08 -5.69
CA ALA A 64 1.65 7.88 -4.30
C ALA A 64 2.78 6.88 -4.14
N SER A 65 3.60 7.11 -3.12
CA SER A 65 4.64 6.19 -2.69
C SER A 65 4.87 6.36 -1.19
N PHE A 66 4.71 5.28 -0.43
CA PHE A 66 4.88 5.29 1.02
C PHE A 66 5.14 3.88 1.57
N PRO A 67 5.75 3.77 2.76
CA PRO A 67 5.93 2.48 3.41
C PRO A 67 4.61 1.84 3.81
N VAL A 68 4.52 0.52 3.66
CA VAL A 68 3.37 -0.28 4.08
C VAL A 68 3.81 -1.55 4.79
N GLU A 69 2.95 -2.06 5.65
CA GLU A 69 3.07 -3.37 6.28
C GLU A 69 2.04 -4.34 5.70
N ASP A 70 2.28 -5.64 5.83
CA ASP A 70 1.38 -6.67 5.27
C ASP A 70 -0.05 -6.58 5.82
N ARG A 71 -0.20 -6.19 7.08
CA ARG A 71 -1.49 -6.02 7.75
C ARG A 71 -2.24 -4.76 7.38
N ASP A 72 -1.58 -3.82 6.70
CA ASP A 72 -2.21 -2.55 6.31
C ASP A 72 -3.24 -2.75 5.21
N GLN A 73 -4.10 -1.76 5.08
CA GLN A 73 -5.01 -1.58 3.97
C GLN A 73 -4.73 -0.23 3.32
N ILE A 74 -5.11 -0.09 2.08
CA ILE A 74 -5.04 1.17 1.36
C ILE A 74 -6.43 1.58 0.88
N MET A 75 -6.69 2.85 0.89
CA MET A 75 -7.88 3.47 0.32
C MET A 75 -7.49 4.29 -0.89
N LEU A 76 -8.08 3.99 -2.03
CA LEU A 76 -7.86 4.71 -3.27
C LEU A 76 -9.11 5.51 -3.61
N VAL A 77 -8.91 6.72 -4.06
CA VAL A 77 -9.98 7.62 -4.53
C VAL A 77 -9.70 8.01 -5.97
N THR A 78 -10.73 7.94 -6.82
CA THR A 78 -10.65 8.35 -8.23
C THR A 78 -11.32 9.72 -8.44
N ASP A 79 -11.00 10.37 -9.54
CA ASP A 79 -11.65 11.62 -9.97
C ASP A 79 -13.10 11.41 -10.40
N GLY A 80 -13.51 10.18 -10.71
CA GLY A 80 -14.91 9.80 -10.94
C GLY A 80 -15.74 9.60 -9.66
N GLY A 81 -15.13 9.76 -8.47
CA GLY A 81 -15.80 9.64 -7.18
C GLY A 81 -15.85 8.21 -6.62
N GLN A 82 -15.13 7.27 -7.21
CA GLN A 82 -15.00 5.91 -6.65
C GLN A 82 -14.03 5.91 -5.47
N VAL A 83 -14.42 5.21 -4.42
CA VAL A 83 -13.58 4.95 -3.24
C VAL A 83 -13.46 3.45 -3.08
N ILE A 84 -12.24 2.95 -3.08
CA ILE A 84 -11.96 1.51 -2.97
C ILE A 84 -10.96 1.27 -1.86
N ARG A 85 -11.23 0.22 -1.09
CA ARG A 85 -10.38 -0.28 -0.02
C ARG A 85 -9.76 -1.60 -0.46
N VAL A 86 -8.45 -1.69 -0.43
CA VAL A 86 -7.67 -2.87 -0.83
C VAL A 86 -6.73 -3.27 0.29
N PRO A 87 -6.70 -4.54 0.72
CA PRO A 87 -5.70 -5.02 1.65
C PRO A 87 -4.33 -5.06 0.97
N VAL A 88 -3.27 -4.79 1.73
CA VAL A 88 -1.89 -4.94 1.23
C VAL A 88 -1.56 -6.41 1.03
N ASP A 89 -1.88 -7.24 2.00
CA ASP A 89 -1.72 -8.68 1.91
C ASP A 89 -2.84 -9.39 2.68
N ALA A 90 -3.77 -10.00 1.95
CA ALA A 90 -4.85 -10.80 2.51
C ALA A 90 -4.66 -12.30 2.21
N GLY A 91 -3.44 -12.72 1.90
CA GLY A 91 -3.08 -14.09 1.62
C GLY A 91 -2.83 -14.39 0.15
N PRO A 92 -2.55 -15.66 -0.19
CA PRO A 92 -2.24 -16.10 -1.55
C PRO A 92 -3.32 -15.67 -2.56
N GLY A 93 -2.90 -15.01 -3.65
CA GLY A 93 -3.79 -14.53 -4.68
C GLY A 93 -4.54 -13.22 -4.37
N ASN A 94 -4.44 -12.71 -3.15
CA ASN A 94 -5.09 -11.46 -2.74
C ASN A 94 -4.09 -10.54 -2.00
N ARG A 95 -3.01 -10.22 -2.68
CA ARG A 95 -1.97 -9.33 -2.18
C ARG A 95 -1.44 -8.45 -3.29
N ILE A 96 -0.96 -7.27 -2.92
CA ILE A 96 -0.24 -6.40 -3.84
C ILE A 96 1.13 -7.02 -4.11
N ARG A 97 1.43 -7.25 -5.37
CA ARG A 97 2.64 -7.96 -5.79
C ARG A 97 3.91 -7.23 -5.35
N ILE A 98 4.87 -7.99 -4.85
CA ILE A 98 6.23 -7.52 -4.62
C ILE A 98 6.98 -7.62 -5.96
N ALA A 99 7.52 -6.51 -6.41
CA ALA A 99 8.25 -6.40 -7.66
C ALA A 99 9.44 -5.44 -7.52
N GLY A 100 10.36 -5.54 -8.44
CA GLY A 100 11.54 -4.67 -8.46
C GLY A 100 11.18 -3.19 -8.66
N ARG A 101 12.05 -2.33 -8.17
CA ARG A 101 11.91 -0.87 -8.25
C ARG A 101 11.68 -0.36 -9.67
N SER A 102 12.41 -0.90 -10.63
CA SER A 102 12.37 -0.47 -12.05
C SER A 102 11.30 -1.18 -12.88
N THR A 103 10.18 -1.58 -12.29
CA THR A 103 9.07 -2.24 -12.99
C THR A 103 7.86 -1.32 -13.11
N GLN A 104 6.94 -1.66 -14.01
CA GLN A 104 5.70 -0.91 -14.23
C GLN A 104 4.63 -1.15 -13.17
N GLY A 105 4.80 -2.17 -12.35
CA GLY A 105 3.76 -2.67 -11.45
C GLY A 105 2.72 -3.51 -12.19
N VAL A 106 1.69 -3.89 -11.45
CA VAL A 106 0.55 -4.66 -11.93
C VAL A 106 -0.74 -3.93 -11.58
N THR A 107 -1.84 -4.30 -12.19
CA THR A 107 -3.15 -3.74 -11.85
C THR A 107 -3.50 -4.09 -10.41
N VAL A 108 -3.58 -3.08 -9.55
CA VAL A 108 -4.09 -3.20 -8.18
C VAL A 108 -5.58 -2.94 -8.17
N PHE A 109 -6.04 -2.07 -9.06
CA PHE A 109 -7.37 -1.55 -9.12
C PHE A 109 -7.76 -1.23 -10.56
N ASN A 110 -8.95 -1.66 -10.98
CA ASN A 110 -9.48 -1.35 -12.30
C ASN A 110 -10.16 0.01 -12.28
N THR A 111 -9.69 0.92 -13.13
CA THR A 111 -10.32 2.21 -13.39
C THR A 111 -11.01 2.20 -14.74
N ASP A 112 -12.08 2.99 -14.88
CA ASP A 112 -12.63 3.28 -16.19
C ASP A 112 -11.61 4.07 -17.04
N ALA A 113 -11.74 4.01 -18.37
CA ALA A 113 -10.77 4.61 -19.28
C ALA A 113 -10.58 6.13 -19.07
N SER A 114 -11.59 6.81 -18.54
CA SER A 114 -11.59 8.25 -18.24
C SER A 114 -11.26 8.59 -16.79
N GLU A 115 -11.20 7.59 -15.91
CA GLU A 115 -10.94 7.78 -14.49
C GLU A 115 -9.46 7.64 -14.16
N LYS A 116 -9.02 8.43 -13.19
CA LYS A 116 -7.67 8.37 -12.63
C LYS A 116 -7.72 8.32 -11.12
N VAL A 117 -6.82 7.57 -10.54
CA VAL A 117 -6.57 7.61 -9.10
C VAL A 117 -5.97 8.97 -8.75
N VAL A 118 -6.57 9.68 -7.82
CA VAL A 118 -6.13 11.02 -7.41
C VAL A 118 -5.59 11.07 -5.99
N SER A 119 -5.94 10.08 -5.17
CA SER A 119 -5.47 9.96 -3.79
C SER A 119 -5.34 8.51 -3.38
N VAL A 120 -4.31 8.21 -2.62
CA VAL A 120 -4.07 6.90 -2.00
C VAL A 120 -3.65 7.13 -0.55
N GLU A 121 -4.38 6.54 0.38
CA GLU A 121 -4.11 6.65 1.80
C GLU A 121 -3.89 5.27 2.42
N ARG A 122 -2.96 5.20 3.35
CA ARG A 122 -2.71 4.02 4.17
C ARG A 122 -3.67 4.02 5.36
N ILE A 123 -4.29 2.87 5.58
CA ILE A 123 -5.07 2.59 6.79
C ILE A 123 -4.29 1.53 7.56
N GLY A 124 -3.69 1.93 8.68
CA GLY A 124 -3.01 1.00 9.58
C GLY A 124 -4.03 0.10 10.28
N ASP A 125 -3.62 -1.12 10.54
CA ASP A 125 -4.34 -1.99 11.46
C ASP A 125 -3.75 -1.77 12.86
N ASP A 126 -4.25 -0.77 13.54
CA ASP A 126 -3.78 -0.40 14.88
C ASP A 126 -4.25 -1.40 15.96
N GLY A 127 -4.90 -2.49 15.57
CA GLY A 127 -5.32 -3.57 16.47
C GLY A 127 -6.41 -3.19 17.49
N GLU A 128 -6.86 -1.95 17.47
CA GLU A 128 -7.95 -1.43 18.27
C GLU A 128 -9.17 -1.17 17.38
N GLY A 129 -9.78 -2.26 16.91
CA GLY A 129 -11.16 -2.21 16.47
C GLY A 129 -12.05 -2.15 17.72
N GLU A 130 -12.18 -1.01 18.34
CA GLU A 130 -13.35 -0.78 19.18
C GLU A 130 -14.56 -0.89 18.25
N ASP A 131 -15.36 -1.93 18.49
CA ASP A 131 -16.71 -2.03 18.00
C ASP A 131 -17.46 -0.76 18.41
N ALA A 132 -17.54 0.20 17.51
CA ALA A 132 -18.51 1.26 17.62
C ALA A 132 -19.87 0.59 17.40
N GLU A 133 -20.43 0.07 18.48
CA GLU A 133 -21.85 -0.26 18.53
C GLU A 133 -22.60 1.00 18.11
N ALA A 134 -23.25 0.92 16.98
CA ALA A 134 -24.22 1.92 16.57
C ALA A 134 -25.38 1.85 17.56
N GLU A 135 -25.33 2.65 18.61
CA GLU A 135 -26.50 2.94 19.41
C GLU A 135 -27.55 3.57 18.50
N GLY A 136 -28.61 2.78 18.31
CA GLY A 136 -29.75 3.19 17.52
C GLY A 136 -30.33 4.51 18.05
N ALA A 137 -30.32 5.50 17.19
CA ALA A 137 -31.08 6.70 17.42
C ALA A 137 -32.57 6.34 17.53
N ALA A 138 -33.07 6.40 18.73
CA ALA A 138 -34.50 6.32 19.01
C ALA A 138 -35.17 7.52 18.32
N ALA A 139 -36.13 7.22 17.48
CA ALA A 139 -36.99 8.23 16.88
C ALA A 139 -37.82 8.95 17.97
N PRO A 140 -37.99 10.26 17.89
CA PRO A 140 -38.86 10.95 18.83
C PRO A 140 -40.32 10.61 18.54
N GLU A 141 -41.00 10.08 19.52
CA GLU A 141 -42.45 9.93 19.49
C GLU A 141 -43.11 11.31 19.39
N SER A 142 -43.99 11.44 18.42
CA SER A 142 -44.85 12.61 18.29
C SER A 142 -45.91 12.61 19.40
N PRO A 143 -46.21 13.72 20.06
CA PRO A 143 -47.30 13.77 21.00
C PRO A 143 -48.64 13.71 20.28
N SER A 144 -49.45 12.73 20.65
CA SER A 144 -50.85 12.63 20.27
C SER A 144 -51.61 13.74 20.93
N GLU A 145 -52.18 14.65 20.13
CA GLU A 145 -53.24 15.52 20.62
C GLU A 145 -54.54 14.71 20.76
N ALA A 146 -55.04 14.74 21.93
CA ALA A 146 -56.40 14.31 22.20
C ALA A 146 -57.36 15.48 22.08
#